data_9b91131de0a5f0b28db892719b98d703
#
_entry.id   9b91131de0a5f0b28db892719b98d703
#
_cell.length_a   1.000
_cell.length_b   1.000
_cell.length_c   1.000
_cell.angle_alpha   90.00
_cell.angle_beta   90.00
_cell.angle_gamma   90.00
#
_symmetry.space_group_name_H-M   'P 1'
#
loop_
_entity.id
_entity.type
_entity.pdbx_description
1 polymer ?
#
loop_
_entity_poly.entity_id
_entity_poly.type
_entity_poly.pdbx_seq_one_letter_code
_entity_poly.pdbx_strand_id
1 'polypeptide(L)'
;MSKTREPDTGEIDEEDLVNVGGKEPNGKPAAIGRWTFQTKKVRDELLSWLEGRVLNAFAGKTRLSDYKNGIEEVRNDLNPERDADYHVDAVELGQMFDENTFDVVVLDPPFDQTQSDELYDGLHARDMGDIRRAVAPLVKPGGRIVEFGWDMWGASDYFDLWSREHKRFFRRAMPGRHPILMTVDKKTQMTLSDTGGKPDE
;
A
#
# COMPACT_ATOMS: atom_id res chain seq x y z
N MET A 1 -4.84 -30.62 4.85
CA MET A 1 -5.16 -30.58 3.40
C MET A 1 -4.86 -29.17 2.94
N SER A 2 -3.74 -28.97 2.23
CA SER A 2 -3.38 -27.69 1.63
C SER A 2 -4.41 -27.38 0.57
N LYS A 3 -5.20 -26.30 0.77
CA LYS A 3 -5.99 -25.73 -0.32
C LYS A 3 -4.99 -25.14 -1.32
N THR A 4 -4.85 -25.80 -2.45
CA THR A 4 -4.22 -25.20 -3.62
C THR A 4 -5.07 -23.97 -3.98
N ARG A 5 -4.54 -22.80 -3.64
CA ARG A 5 -5.12 -21.52 -4.06
C ARG A 5 -4.97 -21.47 -5.58
N GLU A 6 -6.06 -21.31 -6.30
CA GLU A 6 -5.96 -20.98 -7.71
C GLU A 6 -5.19 -19.66 -7.85
N PRO A 7 -4.19 -19.58 -8.74
CA PRO A 7 -3.48 -18.34 -8.95
C PRO A 7 -4.48 -17.28 -9.41
N ASP A 8 -4.38 -16.07 -8.85
CA ASP A 8 -5.07 -14.91 -9.41
C ASP A 8 -4.67 -14.83 -10.89
N THR A 9 -5.62 -15.03 -11.79
CA THR A 9 -5.38 -15.09 -13.24
C THR A 9 -4.86 -13.77 -13.80
N GLY A 10 -4.82 -12.73 -12.98
CA GLY A 10 -4.43 -11.39 -13.41
C GLY A 10 -5.42 -10.76 -14.38
N GLU A 11 -6.59 -11.36 -14.58
CA GLU A 11 -7.65 -10.75 -15.36
C GLU A 11 -8.15 -9.49 -14.66
N ILE A 12 -8.18 -8.39 -15.41
CA ILE A 12 -8.68 -7.09 -14.97
C ILE A 12 -10.15 -7.04 -15.32
N ASP A 13 -11.01 -7.08 -14.32
CA ASP A 13 -12.42 -6.82 -14.49
C ASP A 13 -12.68 -5.34 -14.78
N GLU A 14 -13.71 -5.02 -15.58
CA GLU A 14 -14.06 -3.63 -15.89
C GLU A 14 -14.37 -2.81 -14.63
N GLU A 15 -14.87 -3.44 -13.57
CA GLU A 15 -15.17 -2.80 -12.30
C GLU A 15 -13.91 -2.40 -11.51
N ASP A 16 -12.77 -3.09 -11.75
CA ASP A 16 -11.48 -2.75 -11.14
C ASP A 16 -10.80 -1.57 -11.83
N LEU A 17 -11.27 -1.18 -13.01
CA LEU A 17 -10.65 -0.15 -13.83
C LEU A 17 -11.20 1.24 -13.53
N VAL A 18 -10.36 2.12 -13.00
CA VAL A 18 -10.70 3.53 -12.77
C VAL A 18 -9.92 4.43 -13.73
N ASN A 19 -10.62 5.18 -14.57
CA ASN A 19 -9.99 6.20 -15.38
C ASN A 19 -9.65 7.41 -14.52
N VAL A 20 -8.35 7.64 -14.33
CA VAL A 20 -7.82 8.82 -13.66
C VAL A 20 -7.20 9.73 -14.71
N GLY A 21 -7.75 10.89 -14.87
CA GLY A 21 -7.34 11.87 -15.85
C GLY A 21 -8.58 12.43 -16.52
N GLY A 22 -8.71 13.74 -16.41
CA GLY A 22 -9.69 14.55 -17.14
C GLY A 22 -8.99 15.29 -18.26
N LYS A 23 -9.74 16.10 -18.95
CA LYS A 23 -9.19 17.18 -19.78
C LYS A 23 -9.11 18.43 -18.92
N GLU A 24 -7.98 19.12 -18.99
CA GLU A 24 -7.91 20.51 -18.51
C GLU A 24 -8.86 21.39 -19.32
N PRO A 25 -9.22 22.60 -18.83
CA PRO A 25 -10.07 23.53 -19.57
C PRO A 25 -9.59 23.85 -21.00
N ASN A 26 -8.28 23.68 -21.25
CA ASN A 26 -7.62 23.85 -22.56
C ASN A 26 -7.69 22.61 -23.47
N GLY A 27 -8.42 21.56 -23.04
CA GLY A 27 -8.58 20.29 -23.78
C GLY A 27 -7.39 19.34 -23.73
N LYS A 28 -6.29 19.70 -23.04
CA LYS A 28 -5.14 18.81 -22.84
C LYS A 28 -5.46 17.76 -21.75
N PRO A 29 -4.88 16.55 -21.84
CA PRO A 29 -5.00 15.59 -20.76
C PRO A 29 -4.47 16.19 -19.46
N ALA A 30 -5.26 16.12 -18.39
CA ALA A 30 -4.80 16.52 -17.06
C ALA A 30 -3.61 15.64 -16.67
N ALA A 31 -2.48 16.26 -16.38
CA ALA A 31 -1.32 15.56 -15.86
C ALA A 31 -1.68 15.00 -14.47
N ILE A 32 -1.46 13.70 -14.26
CA ILE A 32 -1.44 13.17 -12.89
C ILE A 32 -0.21 13.80 -12.24
N GLY A 33 -0.44 14.44 -11.09
CA GLY A 33 0.61 15.08 -10.32
C GLY A 33 1.77 14.11 -10.01
N ARG A 34 2.92 14.67 -9.68
CA ARG A 34 4.13 13.92 -9.28
C ARG A 34 3.90 12.99 -8.09
N TRP A 35 2.85 13.26 -7.29
CA TRP A 35 2.51 12.55 -6.08
C TRP A 35 1.21 11.77 -6.28
N THR A 36 1.21 10.48 -5.96
CA THR A 36 0.10 9.54 -6.15
C THR A 36 -1.20 10.07 -5.54
N PHE A 37 -1.14 10.57 -4.31
CA PHE A 37 -2.33 11.00 -3.54
C PHE A 37 -2.79 12.43 -3.85
N GLN A 38 -2.12 13.17 -4.73
CA GLN A 38 -2.68 14.42 -5.28
C GLN A 38 -3.82 14.15 -6.25
N THR A 39 -3.87 12.96 -6.85
CA THR A 39 -4.97 12.55 -7.71
C THR A 39 -6.16 12.17 -6.85
N LYS A 40 -7.23 13.00 -6.89
CA LYS A 40 -8.41 12.84 -6.02
C LYS A 40 -8.99 11.43 -6.03
N LYS A 41 -9.18 10.81 -7.21
CA LYS A 41 -9.75 9.47 -7.31
C LYS A 41 -8.90 8.39 -6.65
N VAL A 42 -7.57 8.49 -6.77
CA VAL A 42 -6.64 7.56 -6.12
C VAL A 42 -6.69 7.75 -4.61
N ARG A 43 -6.67 9.01 -4.17
CA ARG A 43 -6.75 9.33 -2.74
C ARG A 43 -8.08 8.91 -2.13
N ASP A 44 -9.22 9.19 -2.79
CA ASP A 44 -10.54 8.84 -2.27
C ASP A 44 -10.67 7.31 -2.12
N GLU A 45 -10.14 6.53 -3.07
CA GLU A 45 -10.10 5.07 -2.99
C GLU A 45 -9.26 4.62 -1.80
N LEU A 46 -8.02 5.14 -1.66
CA LEU A 46 -7.19 4.84 -0.50
C LEU A 46 -7.91 5.13 0.82
N LEU A 47 -8.49 6.34 0.93
CA LEU A 47 -9.16 6.78 2.16
C LEU A 47 -10.33 5.87 2.57
N SER A 48 -10.96 5.17 1.62
CA SER A 48 -12.05 4.22 1.95
C SER A 48 -11.55 3.01 2.76
N TRP A 49 -10.27 2.67 2.64
CA TRP A 49 -9.63 1.53 3.29
C TRP A 49 -8.93 1.87 4.61
N LEU A 50 -8.80 3.16 4.95
CA LEU A 50 -8.11 3.57 6.18
C LEU A 50 -9.05 3.54 7.38
N GLU A 51 -8.57 3.00 8.48
CA GLU A 51 -9.25 2.99 9.78
C GLU A 51 -8.23 2.88 10.92
N GLY A 52 -8.60 3.32 12.10
CA GLY A 52 -7.79 3.17 13.31
C GLY A 52 -6.40 3.80 13.22
N ARG A 53 -5.38 3.06 13.61
CA ARG A 53 -3.98 3.49 13.56
C ARG A 53 -3.33 3.09 12.24
N VAL A 54 -2.88 4.08 11.49
CA VAL A 54 -2.39 3.93 10.12
C VAL A 54 -0.89 4.24 10.04
N LEU A 55 -0.08 3.32 9.55
CA LEU A 55 1.30 3.59 9.19
C LEU A 55 1.39 3.97 7.71
N ASN A 56 1.79 5.21 7.42
CA ASN A 56 2.12 5.69 6.08
C ASN A 56 3.64 5.58 5.90
N ALA A 57 4.10 4.47 5.35
CA ALA A 57 5.51 4.11 5.31
C ALA A 57 6.34 4.92 4.31
N PHE A 58 5.67 5.61 3.34
CA PHE A 58 6.26 6.49 2.33
C PHE A 58 5.44 7.78 2.26
N ALA A 59 5.46 8.56 3.34
CA ALA A 59 4.48 9.60 3.60
C ALA A 59 4.49 10.75 2.58
N GLY A 60 5.61 11.05 1.96
CA GLY A 60 5.74 12.12 0.97
C GLY A 60 5.25 13.46 1.50
N LYS A 61 4.48 14.16 0.66
CA LYS A 61 3.91 15.48 1.00
C LYS A 61 2.45 15.42 1.45
N THR A 62 1.79 14.27 1.34
CA THR A 62 0.36 14.16 1.63
C THR A 62 0.15 13.63 3.04
N ARG A 63 -0.51 14.42 3.89
CA ARG A 63 -0.97 13.97 5.20
C ARG A 63 -2.39 13.40 5.04
N LEU A 64 -2.53 12.09 5.22
CA LEU A 64 -3.80 11.37 5.02
C LEU A 64 -4.85 11.77 6.05
N SER A 65 -4.43 12.08 7.27
CA SER A 65 -5.30 12.56 8.34
C SER A 65 -5.96 13.93 8.06
N ASP A 66 -5.41 14.72 7.13
CA ASP A 66 -6.07 15.96 6.67
C ASP A 66 -7.33 15.68 5.84
N TYR A 67 -7.46 14.48 5.30
CA TYR A 67 -8.55 14.08 4.40
C TYR A 67 -9.50 13.06 5.01
N LYS A 68 -9.10 12.40 6.12
CA LYS A 68 -9.92 11.40 6.80
C LYS A 68 -9.88 11.58 8.30
N ASN A 69 -11.03 11.94 8.87
CA ASN A 69 -11.18 12.01 10.31
C ASN A 69 -11.20 10.62 10.94
N GLY A 70 -10.78 10.52 12.19
CA GLY A 70 -10.88 9.30 12.99
C GLY A 70 -9.77 8.28 12.73
N ILE A 71 -8.72 8.64 12.01
CA ILE A 71 -7.48 7.86 11.91
C ILE A 71 -6.36 8.50 12.73
N GLU A 72 -5.49 7.68 13.31
CA GLU A 72 -4.20 8.07 13.88
C GLU A 72 -3.11 7.75 12.87
N GLU A 73 -2.64 8.75 12.12
CA GLU A 73 -1.61 8.56 11.10
C GLU A 73 -0.22 8.67 11.72
N VAL A 74 0.58 7.62 11.59
CA VAL A 74 2.03 7.60 11.84
C VAL A 74 2.73 7.66 10.50
N ARG A 75 3.64 8.63 10.32
CA ARG A 75 4.26 8.95 9.04
C ARG A 75 5.75 8.61 9.07
N ASN A 76 6.21 7.88 8.06
CA ASN A 76 7.63 7.67 7.81
C ASN A 76 7.97 8.14 6.39
N ASP A 77 9.10 8.78 6.24
CA ASP A 77 9.69 9.10 4.94
C ASP A 77 11.21 9.15 5.08
N LEU A 78 11.93 8.46 4.20
CA LEU A 78 13.40 8.42 4.27
C LEU A 78 14.03 9.80 4.08
N ASN A 79 13.37 10.72 3.37
CA ASN A 79 13.84 12.08 3.18
C ASN A 79 13.57 12.93 4.43
N PRO A 80 14.63 13.43 5.13
CA PRO A 80 14.48 14.20 6.36
C PRO A 80 13.83 15.57 6.16
N GLU A 81 13.70 16.05 4.91
CA GLU A 81 12.99 17.29 4.61
C GLU A 81 11.46 17.13 4.56
N ARG A 82 10.96 15.90 4.69
CA ARG A 82 9.52 15.65 4.74
C ARG A 82 8.99 15.86 6.15
N ASP A 83 7.75 16.31 6.23
CA ASP A 83 7.00 16.37 7.48
C ASP A 83 6.54 14.96 7.85
N ALA A 84 7.40 14.20 8.53
CA ALA A 84 7.17 12.83 8.96
C ALA A 84 7.61 12.65 10.43
N ASP A 85 7.04 11.67 11.10
CA ASP A 85 7.35 11.35 12.50
C ASP A 85 8.66 10.56 12.61
N TYR A 86 8.98 9.79 11.54
CA TYR A 86 10.19 8.97 11.44
C TYR A 86 10.87 9.19 10.09
N HIS A 87 12.21 9.06 10.08
CA HIS A 87 13.05 9.18 8.89
C HIS A 87 13.99 7.98 8.79
N VAL A 88 13.41 6.80 8.61
CA VAL A 88 14.15 5.54 8.52
C VAL A 88 13.82 4.81 7.23
N ASP A 89 14.71 3.90 6.81
CA ASP A 89 14.42 2.99 5.71
C ASP A 89 13.19 2.13 6.09
N ALA A 90 12.27 1.93 5.14
CA ALA A 90 11.03 1.19 5.39
C ALA A 90 11.28 -0.25 5.89
N VAL A 91 12.42 -0.87 5.56
CA VAL A 91 12.81 -2.19 6.08
C VAL A 91 13.17 -2.16 7.58
N GLU A 92 13.48 -0.99 8.13
CA GLU A 92 13.81 -0.83 9.55
C GLU A 92 12.55 -0.63 10.42
N LEU A 93 11.40 -0.31 9.81
CA LEU A 93 10.14 -0.08 10.53
C LEU A 93 9.73 -1.27 11.40
N GLY A 94 10.05 -2.51 10.98
CA GLY A 94 9.81 -3.70 11.77
C GLY A 94 10.54 -3.75 13.11
N GLN A 95 11.58 -2.93 13.29
CA GLN A 95 12.35 -2.82 14.54
C GLN A 95 11.90 -1.63 15.40
N MET A 96 11.10 -0.72 14.82
CA MET A 96 10.66 0.51 15.48
C MET A 96 9.35 0.37 16.23
N PHE A 97 8.55 -0.63 15.88
CA PHE A 97 7.22 -0.83 16.43
C PHE A 97 7.01 -2.28 16.86
N ASP A 98 6.16 -2.47 17.86
CA ASP A 98 5.73 -3.80 18.26
C ASP A 98 4.84 -4.45 17.20
N GLU A 99 4.80 -5.79 17.20
CA GLU A 99 3.87 -6.53 16.36
C GLU A 99 2.41 -6.14 16.66
N ASN A 100 1.55 -6.24 15.65
CA ASN A 100 0.12 -5.96 15.76
C ASN A 100 -0.20 -4.54 16.28
N THR A 101 0.58 -3.55 15.85
CA THR A 101 0.43 -2.14 16.25
C THR A 101 -0.56 -1.38 15.38
N PHE A 102 -0.60 -1.67 14.06
CA PHE A 102 -1.37 -0.89 13.09
C PHE A 102 -2.60 -1.63 12.57
N ASP A 103 -3.67 -0.89 12.37
CA ASP A 103 -4.88 -1.38 11.70
C ASP A 103 -4.68 -1.41 10.18
N VAL A 104 -3.95 -0.41 9.66
CA VAL A 104 -3.61 -0.33 8.23
C VAL A 104 -2.17 0.13 8.04
N VAL A 105 -1.46 -0.48 7.09
CA VAL A 105 -0.16 -0.01 6.58
C VAL A 105 -0.32 0.38 5.12
N VAL A 106 0.14 1.58 4.76
CA VAL A 106 0.13 2.11 3.39
C VAL A 106 1.54 2.10 2.84
N LEU A 107 1.72 1.48 1.67
CA LEU A 107 2.98 1.41 0.93
C LEU A 107 2.80 2.10 -0.41
N ASP A 108 3.45 3.25 -0.62
CA ASP A 108 3.49 4.00 -1.89
C ASP A 108 4.94 4.38 -2.22
N PRO A 109 5.80 3.38 -2.48
CA PRO A 109 7.21 3.62 -2.77
C PRO A 109 7.39 4.37 -4.09
N PRO A 110 8.55 5.01 -4.32
CA PRO A 110 8.89 5.52 -5.65
C PRO A 110 8.92 4.37 -6.67
N PHE A 111 8.22 4.54 -7.80
CA PHE A 111 7.97 3.46 -8.75
C PHE A 111 9.15 3.16 -9.69
N ASP A 112 10.11 4.07 -9.83
CA ASP A 112 11.30 3.86 -10.66
C ASP A 112 12.53 4.59 -10.09
N GLN A 113 13.70 4.19 -10.62
CA GLN A 113 14.99 4.74 -10.21
C GLN A 113 15.10 6.25 -10.47
N THR A 114 14.47 6.73 -11.55
CA THR A 114 14.45 8.17 -11.88
C THR A 114 13.64 8.95 -10.84
N GLN A 115 12.50 8.40 -10.38
CA GLN A 115 11.75 9.00 -9.27
C GLN A 115 12.52 8.92 -7.95
N SER A 116 13.22 7.80 -7.71
CA SER A 116 14.09 7.65 -6.54
C SER A 116 15.23 8.65 -6.57
N ASP A 117 15.93 8.79 -7.68
CA ASP A 117 17.05 9.73 -7.85
C ASP A 117 16.60 11.18 -7.72
N GLU A 118 15.45 11.54 -8.32
CA GLU A 118 14.93 12.90 -8.29
C GLU A 118 14.24 13.31 -6.97
N LEU A 119 13.70 12.34 -6.22
CA LEU A 119 12.93 12.61 -5.00
C LEU A 119 13.69 12.31 -3.72
N TYR A 120 14.68 11.42 -3.79
CA TYR A 120 15.36 10.83 -2.64
C TYR A 120 16.90 10.83 -2.77
N ASP A 121 17.47 11.63 -3.67
CA ASP A 121 18.94 11.76 -3.87
C ASP A 121 19.65 10.40 -4.07
N GLY A 122 19.02 9.48 -4.82
CA GLY A 122 19.57 8.15 -5.08
C GLY A 122 19.41 7.14 -3.93
N LEU A 123 18.62 7.47 -2.90
CA LEU A 123 18.24 6.53 -1.86
C LEU A 123 17.28 5.51 -2.46
N HIS A 124 17.82 4.36 -2.85
CA HIS A 124 17.09 3.32 -3.56
C HIS A 124 15.98 2.72 -2.68
N ALA A 125 14.78 2.58 -3.27
CA ALA A 125 13.79 1.68 -2.71
C ALA A 125 14.38 0.27 -2.66
N ARG A 126 14.41 -0.33 -1.48
CA ARG A 126 14.76 -1.72 -1.29
C ARG A 126 13.77 -2.63 -2.02
N ASP A 127 14.12 -3.92 -2.14
CA ASP A 127 13.19 -4.92 -2.64
C ASP A 127 11.86 -4.85 -1.86
N MET A 128 10.74 -4.71 -2.58
CA MET A 128 9.42 -4.65 -1.96
C MET A 128 9.10 -5.88 -1.11
N GLY A 129 9.71 -7.03 -1.45
CA GLY A 129 9.61 -8.25 -0.62
C GLY A 129 10.20 -8.05 0.77
N ASP A 130 11.33 -7.35 0.90
CA ASP A 130 11.95 -7.05 2.20
C ASP A 130 11.11 -6.05 3.00
N ILE A 131 10.55 -5.03 2.34
CA ILE A 131 9.65 -4.08 2.97
C ILE A 131 8.39 -4.79 3.49
N ARG A 132 7.76 -5.64 2.66
CA ARG A 132 6.59 -6.42 3.08
C ARG A 132 6.90 -7.31 4.28
N ARG A 133 8.08 -7.98 4.31
CA ARG A 133 8.52 -8.79 5.46
C ARG A 133 8.69 -7.96 6.73
N ALA A 134 9.18 -6.73 6.60
CA ALA A 134 9.37 -5.84 7.74
C ALA A 134 8.05 -5.33 8.31
N VAL A 135 7.07 -4.99 7.46
CA VAL A 135 5.84 -4.34 7.93
C VAL A 135 4.68 -5.30 8.20
N ALA A 136 4.66 -6.50 7.59
CA ALA A 136 3.56 -7.45 7.78
C ALA A 136 3.33 -7.87 9.24
N PRO A 137 4.37 -8.08 10.08
CA PRO A 137 4.20 -8.35 11.50
C PRO A 137 3.52 -7.21 12.26
N LEU A 138 3.74 -5.96 11.83
CA LEU A 138 3.21 -4.76 12.48
C LEU A 138 1.70 -4.62 12.34
N VAL A 139 1.09 -5.29 11.36
CA VAL A 139 -0.35 -5.23 11.11
C VAL A 139 -1.08 -6.16 12.08
N LYS A 140 -2.15 -5.64 12.68
CA LYS A 140 -3.05 -6.42 13.56
C LYS A 140 -3.74 -7.56 12.80
N PRO A 141 -4.12 -8.66 13.46
CA PRO A 141 -5.06 -9.62 12.89
C PRO A 141 -6.34 -8.92 12.43
N GLY A 142 -6.76 -9.15 11.19
CA GLY A 142 -7.87 -8.46 10.55
C GLY A 142 -7.54 -7.11 9.93
N GLY A 143 -6.35 -6.56 10.19
CA GLY A 143 -5.84 -5.34 9.57
C GLY A 143 -5.39 -5.55 8.12
N ARG A 144 -4.92 -4.48 7.48
CA ARG A 144 -4.65 -4.45 6.03
C ARG A 144 -3.29 -3.86 5.68
N ILE A 145 -2.75 -4.29 4.55
CA ILE A 145 -1.73 -3.55 3.80
C ILE A 145 -2.41 -3.04 2.53
N VAL A 146 -2.32 -1.73 2.28
CA VAL A 146 -2.70 -1.08 1.03
C VAL A 146 -1.42 -0.69 0.32
N GLU A 147 -1.18 -1.30 -0.83
CA GLU A 147 0.06 -1.11 -1.58
C GLU A 147 -0.21 -0.52 -2.96
N PHE A 148 0.61 0.45 -3.35
CA PHE A 148 0.63 1.04 -4.69
C PHE A 148 1.89 0.62 -5.43
N GLY A 149 1.75 0.33 -6.73
CA GLY A 149 2.87 -0.14 -7.54
C GLY A 149 2.56 -0.18 -9.03
N TRP A 150 3.44 -0.86 -9.76
CA TRP A 150 3.28 -1.16 -11.19
C TRP A 150 2.96 -2.64 -11.44
N ASP A 151 3.02 -3.46 -10.42
CA ASP A 151 2.61 -4.85 -10.45
C ASP A 151 1.52 -5.12 -9.41
N MET A 152 0.99 -6.33 -9.42
CA MET A 152 -0.10 -6.74 -8.53
C MET A 152 0.39 -7.55 -7.32
N TRP A 153 1.69 -7.65 -7.12
CA TRP A 153 2.22 -8.35 -5.96
C TRP A 153 1.88 -7.59 -4.68
N GLY A 154 1.50 -8.32 -3.66
CA GLY A 154 1.17 -7.78 -2.34
C GLY A 154 1.46 -8.79 -1.24
N ALA A 155 1.08 -8.49 -0.01
CA ALA A 155 1.33 -9.38 1.13
C ALA A 155 0.71 -10.77 0.95
N SER A 156 -0.43 -10.88 0.27
CA SER A 156 -1.10 -12.15 0.01
C SER A 156 -0.33 -13.09 -0.90
N ASP A 157 0.63 -12.59 -1.67
CA ASP A 157 1.47 -13.39 -2.55
C ASP A 157 2.71 -13.93 -1.84
N TYR A 158 3.04 -13.40 -0.66
CA TYR A 158 4.23 -13.73 0.13
C TYR A 158 3.92 -14.50 1.41
N PHE A 159 2.71 -14.37 1.98
CA PHE A 159 2.41 -14.87 3.31
C PHE A 159 1.10 -15.66 3.35
N ASP A 160 1.13 -16.86 3.95
CA ASP A 160 -0.02 -17.77 4.03
C ASP A 160 -1.22 -17.20 4.81
N LEU A 161 -0.96 -16.31 5.78
CA LEU A 161 -1.99 -15.70 6.62
C LEU A 161 -2.59 -14.42 6.01
N TRP A 162 -2.39 -14.19 4.71
CA TRP A 162 -2.90 -13.02 4.03
C TRP A 162 -3.78 -13.41 2.85
N SER A 163 -4.77 -12.57 2.55
CA SER A 163 -5.65 -12.75 1.40
C SER A 163 -5.89 -11.43 0.70
N ARG A 164 -5.92 -11.45 -0.65
CA ARG A 164 -6.31 -10.30 -1.43
C ARG A 164 -7.78 -9.99 -1.19
N GLU A 165 -8.07 -8.79 -0.65
CA GLU A 165 -9.43 -8.29 -0.41
C GLU A 165 -9.90 -7.42 -1.58
N HIS A 166 -8.98 -6.65 -2.18
CA HIS A 166 -9.31 -5.74 -3.27
C HIS A 166 -8.11 -5.45 -4.18
N LYS A 167 -8.40 -5.09 -5.42
CA LYS A 167 -7.45 -4.58 -6.40
C LYS A 167 -8.07 -3.42 -7.18
N ARG A 168 -7.26 -2.44 -7.61
CA ARG A 168 -7.73 -1.32 -8.39
C ARG A 168 -6.67 -0.86 -9.39
N PHE A 169 -7.10 -0.58 -10.62
CA PHE A 169 -6.25 -0.10 -11.70
C PHE A 169 -6.62 1.33 -12.05
N PHE A 170 -5.71 2.25 -11.79
CA PHE A 170 -5.89 3.65 -12.13
C PHE A 170 -5.23 3.94 -13.47
N ARG A 171 -6.03 3.89 -14.53
CA ARG A 171 -5.57 4.14 -15.89
C ARG A 171 -5.33 5.64 -16.10
N ARG A 172 -4.10 5.98 -16.47
CA ARG A 172 -3.72 7.36 -16.84
C ARG A 172 -4.18 7.68 -18.24
N ALA A 173 -4.68 8.91 -18.46
CA ALA A 173 -5.17 9.36 -19.76
C ALA A 173 -4.05 9.58 -20.81
N MET A 174 -2.78 9.56 -20.41
CA MET A 174 -1.65 9.80 -21.32
C MET A 174 -1.10 8.49 -21.89
N PRO A 175 -0.94 8.39 -23.24
CA PRO A 175 -0.27 7.26 -23.85
C PRO A 175 1.16 7.06 -23.30
N GLY A 176 1.58 5.81 -23.13
CA GLY A 176 2.94 5.47 -22.70
C GLY A 176 3.20 5.62 -21.20
N ARG A 177 2.19 5.93 -20.37
CA ARG A 177 2.31 5.93 -18.91
C ARG A 177 1.73 4.65 -18.34
N HIS A 178 2.50 4.00 -17.46
CA HIS A 178 2.02 2.83 -16.72
C HIS A 178 0.81 3.20 -15.85
N PRO A 179 -0.19 2.32 -15.71
CA PRO A 179 -1.25 2.51 -14.74
C PRO A 179 -0.65 2.52 -13.33
N ILE A 180 -1.35 3.12 -12.38
CA ILE A 180 -1.09 2.91 -10.97
C ILE A 180 -1.96 1.73 -10.55
N LEU A 181 -1.37 0.75 -9.92
CA LEU A 181 -2.07 -0.40 -9.36
C LEU A 181 -2.17 -0.22 -7.85
N MET A 182 -3.30 -0.56 -7.28
CA MET A 182 -3.51 -0.61 -5.84
C MET A 182 -3.98 -2.02 -5.48
N THR A 183 -3.35 -2.59 -4.50
CA THR A 183 -3.80 -3.85 -3.88
C THR A 183 -4.14 -3.61 -2.43
N VAL A 184 -5.15 -4.31 -1.93
CA VAL A 184 -5.52 -4.35 -0.52
C VAL A 184 -5.49 -5.79 -0.07
N ASP A 185 -4.55 -6.10 0.79
CA ASP A 185 -4.39 -7.42 1.39
C ASP A 185 -4.74 -7.38 2.86
N LYS A 186 -5.55 -8.35 3.30
CA LYS A 186 -6.02 -8.48 4.68
C LYS A 186 -5.30 -9.60 5.40
N LYS A 187 -4.81 -9.31 6.60
CA LYS A 187 -4.27 -10.31 7.51
C LYS A 187 -5.40 -11.13 8.13
N THR A 188 -5.32 -12.44 8.00
CA THR A 188 -6.33 -13.35 8.56
C THR A 188 -6.39 -13.21 10.08
N GLN A 189 -7.60 -13.19 10.65
CA GLN A 189 -7.78 -13.35 12.08
C GLN A 189 -7.66 -14.83 12.41
N MET A 190 -6.70 -15.20 13.24
CA MET A 190 -6.71 -16.53 13.86
C MET A 190 -7.89 -16.61 14.83
N THR A 191 -8.83 -17.50 14.55
CA THR A 191 -9.87 -17.85 15.53
C THR A 191 -9.34 -18.91 16.50
N LEU A 192 -9.84 -18.93 17.74
CA LEU A 192 -9.45 -19.95 18.74
C LEU A 192 -9.69 -21.40 18.25
N SER A 193 -10.55 -21.59 17.24
CA SER A 193 -10.76 -22.88 16.60
C SER A 193 -9.59 -23.36 15.74
N ASP A 194 -8.70 -22.45 15.31
CA ASP A 194 -7.54 -22.80 14.48
C ASP A 194 -6.35 -23.25 15.34
N THR A 195 -6.42 -23.03 16.64
CA THR A 195 -5.42 -23.52 17.61
C THR A 195 -5.76 -24.92 18.16
N GLY A 196 -6.66 -25.63 17.49
CA GLY A 196 -7.13 -26.97 17.88
C GLY A 196 -5.95 -27.90 18.16
N GLY A 197 -5.63 -28.00 19.44
CA GLY A 197 -4.66 -28.96 19.93
C GLY A 197 -5.04 -30.36 19.47
N LYS A 198 -4.09 -31.09 18.94
CA LYS A 198 -4.17 -32.54 18.88
C LYS A 198 -4.41 -33.01 20.31
N PRO A 199 -5.41 -33.85 20.56
CA PRO A 199 -5.45 -34.58 21.80
C PRO A 199 -4.25 -35.54 21.78
N ASP A 200 -3.41 -35.46 22.80
CA ASP A 200 -2.37 -36.43 23.09
C ASP A 200 -3.05 -37.79 23.23
N GLU A 201 -2.70 -38.72 22.37
CA GLU A 201 -2.83 -40.17 22.59
C GLU A 201 -1.47 -40.77 22.96
#